data_9e1d50e199411b90ff6d8a8f21f98878
#
_entry.id   9e1d50e199411b90ff6d8a8f21f98878
#
_cell.length_a   1.000
_cell.length_b   1.000
_cell.length_c   1.000
_cell.angle_alpha   90.00
_cell.angle_beta   90.00
_cell.angle_gamma   90.00
#
_symmetry.space_group_name_H-M   'P 1'
#
loop_
_entity.id
_entity.type
_entity.pdbx_description
1 polymer ?
#
loop_
_entity_poly.entity_id
_entity_poly.type
_entity_poly.pdbx_seq_one_letter_code
_entity_poly.pdbx_strand_id
1 'polypeptide(L)'
;MHVGVIADTHDDRAVATRAVELFTDAGVDVVIHCGDMIAPITAALFETDAFAFHAIRGNNDGAWPLASVVDGFGTFHGGFARIVCDGVRFGVTHGTHEARVEALAHSTALDCVLRGHTHQHGTDTSGRIPVINPGGVPIPGGDDAAHIAVVDTADLTVRYRSC
;
A
#
# COMPACT_ATOMS: atom_id res chain seq x y z
N MET A 1 -15.59 6.82 0.92
CA MET A 1 -14.79 5.74 1.56
C MET A 1 -13.35 6.20 1.67
N HIS A 2 -12.66 5.84 2.75
CA HIS A 2 -11.24 6.14 2.92
C HIS A 2 -10.42 4.85 2.76
N VAL A 3 -9.40 4.89 1.91
CA VAL A 3 -8.46 3.79 1.67
C VAL A 3 -7.10 4.16 2.25
N GLY A 4 -6.64 3.38 3.23
CA GLY A 4 -5.29 3.48 3.77
C GLY A 4 -4.30 2.77 2.85
N VAL A 5 -3.15 3.37 2.62
CA VAL A 5 -2.08 2.80 1.78
C VAL A 5 -0.77 2.84 2.53
N ILE A 6 -0.08 1.71 2.54
CA ILE A 6 1.24 1.52 3.15
C ILE A 6 2.10 0.61 2.26
N ALA A 7 3.41 0.75 2.34
CA ALA A 7 4.38 -0.11 1.66
C ALA A 7 5.70 -0.15 2.43
N ASP A 8 6.55 -1.10 2.06
CA ASP A 8 7.96 -1.10 2.44
C ASP A 8 8.17 -0.98 3.96
N THR A 9 7.43 -1.79 4.73
CA THR A 9 7.59 -1.84 6.19
C THR A 9 8.83 -2.59 6.65
N HIS A 10 9.39 -3.49 5.82
CA HIS A 10 10.66 -4.20 6.03
C HIS A 10 10.84 -4.73 7.45
N ASP A 11 9.80 -5.37 8.01
CA ASP A 11 9.76 -5.89 9.38
C ASP A 11 9.97 -4.85 10.49
N ASP A 12 9.87 -3.56 10.19
CA ASP A 12 9.80 -2.55 11.23
C ASP A 12 8.42 -2.59 11.91
N ARG A 13 8.39 -3.33 13.01
CA ARG A 13 7.15 -3.56 13.77
C ARG A 13 6.64 -2.29 14.44
N ALA A 14 7.51 -1.35 14.78
CA ALA A 14 7.09 -0.08 15.35
C ALA A 14 6.35 0.75 14.31
N VAL A 15 6.88 0.84 13.09
CA VAL A 15 6.22 1.49 11.96
C VAL A 15 4.90 0.80 11.63
N ALA A 16 4.87 -0.54 11.53
CA ALA A 16 3.65 -1.28 11.24
C ALA A 16 2.55 -1.05 12.31
N THR A 17 2.91 -1.12 13.59
CA THR A 17 1.98 -0.86 14.70
C THR A 17 1.46 0.58 14.65
N ARG A 18 2.36 1.55 14.45
CA ARG A 18 1.97 2.96 14.35
C ARG A 18 1.05 3.24 13.17
N ALA A 19 1.30 2.57 12.03
CA ALA A 19 0.43 2.67 10.85
C ALA A 19 -0.99 2.16 11.14
N VAL A 20 -1.13 1.03 11.82
CA VAL A 20 -2.45 0.47 12.22
C VAL A 20 -3.21 1.44 13.11
N GLU A 21 -2.54 2.07 14.10
CA GLU A 21 -3.14 3.10 14.94
C GLU A 21 -3.63 4.29 14.10
N LEU A 22 -2.77 4.82 13.21
CA LEU A 22 -3.09 5.97 12.36
C LEU A 22 -4.25 5.68 11.40
N PHE A 23 -4.34 4.47 10.85
CA PHE A 23 -5.46 4.06 10.00
C PHE A 23 -6.75 3.94 10.81
N THR A 24 -6.68 3.37 12.00
CA THR A 24 -7.83 3.24 12.91
C THR A 24 -8.35 4.63 13.30
N ASP A 25 -7.45 5.53 13.72
CA ASP A 25 -7.79 6.91 14.08
C ASP A 25 -8.36 7.72 12.91
N ALA A 26 -7.91 7.42 11.70
CA ALA A 26 -8.41 8.06 10.48
C ALA A 26 -9.75 7.48 10.01
N GLY A 27 -10.21 6.38 10.60
CA GLY A 27 -11.45 5.70 10.23
C GLY A 27 -11.41 5.20 8.79
N VAL A 28 -10.29 4.56 8.36
CA VAL A 28 -10.22 3.99 7.02
C VAL A 28 -11.07 2.72 6.95
N ASP A 29 -11.68 2.47 5.81
CA ASP A 29 -12.52 1.29 5.57
C ASP A 29 -11.70 0.10 5.07
N VAL A 30 -10.63 0.38 4.34
CA VAL A 30 -9.76 -0.61 3.69
C VAL A 30 -8.32 -0.16 3.82
N VAL A 31 -7.40 -1.08 4.13
CA VAL A 31 -5.96 -0.86 4.06
C VAL A 31 -5.34 -1.75 2.98
N ILE A 32 -4.51 -1.14 2.13
CA ILE A 32 -3.77 -1.82 1.05
C ILE A 32 -2.27 -1.69 1.32
N HIS A 33 -1.60 -2.83 1.54
CA HIS A 33 -0.15 -2.91 1.65
C HIS A 33 0.47 -3.22 0.29
N CYS A 34 1.27 -2.29 -0.24
CA CYS A 34 1.85 -2.38 -1.58
C CYS A 34 3.17 -3.18 -1.66
N GLY A 35 3.37 -4.14 -0.74
CA GLY A 35 4.51 -5.07 -0.76
C GLY A 35 5.69 -4.65 0.11
N ASP A 36 6.66 -5.56 0.21
CA ASP A 36 7.84 -5.48 1.10
C ASP A 36 7.48 -5.38 2.58
N MET A 37 6.61 -6.30 3.02
CA MET A 37 6.28 -6.51 4.43
C MET A 37 7.29 -7.43 5.13
N ILE A 38 7.83 -8.40 4.40
CA ILE A 38 8.85 -9.40 4.69
C ILE A 38 8.29 -10.59 5.49
N ALA A 39 8.05 -10.45 6.80
CA ALA A 39 7.74 -11.59 7.66
C ALA A 39 6.26 -11.69 8.06
N PRO A 40 5.76 -12.92 8.23
CA PRO A 40 4.40 -13.18 8.72
C PRO A 40 4.07 -12.51 10.05
N ILE A 41 5.05 -12.38 10.95
CA ILE A 41 4.85 -11.73 12.26
C ILE A 41 4.55 -10.23 12.13
N THR A 42 5.07 -9.57 11.10
CA THR A 42 4.75 -8.17 10.79
C THR A 42 3.37 -8.07 10.14
N ALA A 43 3.04 -9.00 9.25
CA ALA A 43 1.70 -9.09 8.65
C ALA A 43 0.59 -9.22 9.70
N ALA A 44 0.81 -10.04 10.73
CA ALA A 44 -0.16 -10.27 11.80
C ALA A 44 -0.50 -9.00 12.61
N LEU A 45 0.30 -7.94 12.55
CA LEU A 45 -0.02 -6.65 13.19
C LEU A 45 -1.20 -5.93 12.52
N PHE A 46 -1.52 -6.28 11.25
CA PHE A 46 -2.65 -5.73 10.52
C PHE A 46 -3.96 -6.51 10.73
N GLU A 47 -3.93 -7.59 11.53
CA GLU A 47 -5.14 -8.33 11.91
C GLU A 47 -5.97 -7.49 12.89
N THR A 48 -7.11 -6.98 12.40
CA THR A 48 -8.01 -6.11 13.17
C THR A 48 -9.41 -6.09 12.54
N ASP A 49 -10.43 -5.78 13.33
CA ASP A 49 -11.79 -5.56 12.84
C ASP A 49 -12.04 -4.10 12.39
N ALA A 50 -11.04 -3.21 12.52
CA ALA A 50 -11.20 -1.79 12.21
C ALA A 50 -11.27 -1.49 10.71
N PHE A 51 -10.67 -2.34 9.86
CA PHE A 51 -10.65 -2.18 8.40
C PHE A 51 -10.46 -3.54 7.70
N ALA A 52 -10.87 -3.63 6.44
CA ALA A 52 -10.51 -4.76 5.58
C ALA A 52 -9.06 -4.62 5.13
N PHE A 53 -8.31 -5.74 5.06
CA PHE A 53 -6.89 -5.71 4.71
C PHE A 53 -6.61 -6.44 3.40
N HIS A 54 -5.86 -5.79 2.52
CA HIS A 54 -5.34 -6.34 1.28
C HIS A 54 -3.83 -6.14 1.20
N ALA A 55 -3.11 -7.12 0.69
CA ALA A 55 -1.68 -7.01 0.45
C ALA A 55 -1.29 -7.60 -0.90
N ILE A 56 -0.24 -7.04 -1.49
CA ILE A 56 0.46 -7.64 -2.62
C ILE A 56 1.89 -8.01 -2.21
N ARG A 57 2.54 -8.81 -3.05
CA ARG A 57 3.94 -9.18 -2.88
C ARG A 57 4.87 -8.10 -3.41
N GLY A 58 5.85 -7.70 -2.61
CA GLY A 58 7.03 -6.95 -3.04
C GLY A 58 8.20 -7.85 -3.46
N ASN A 59 9.33 -7.25 -3.79
CA ASN A 59 10.51 -8.01 -4.22
C ASN A 59 11.29 -8.66 -3.06
N ASN A 60 11.13 -8.15 -1.85
CA ASN A 60 11.77 -8.73 -0.66
C ASN A 60 10.84 -9.66 0.12
N ASP A 61 9.57 -9.74 -0.24
CA ASP A 61 8.64 -10.63 0.43
C ASP A 61 8.99 -12.09 0.12
N GLY A 62 9.31 -12.81 1.16
CA GLY A 62 9.62 -14.23 1.10
C GLY A 62 8.41 -15.10 0.74
N ALA A 63 8.56 -16.37 0.99
CA ALA A 63 7.69 -17.42 0.51
C ALA A 63 6.25 -17.40 1.06
N TRP A 64 5.52 -18.40 0.67
CA TRP A 64 4.14 -18.74 0.97
C TRP A 64 3.63 -18.53 2.43
N PRO A 65 4.45 -18.57 3.52
CA PRO A 65 3.93 -18.30 4.87
C PRO A 65 3.30 -16.92 5.03
N LEU A 66 3.83 -15.88 4.35
CA LEU A 66 3.28 -14.54 4.39
C LEU A 66 1.87 -14.50 3.80
N ALA A 67 1.69 -15.08 2.62
CA ALA A 67 0.38 -15.18 1.98
C ALA A 67 -0.63 -15.91 2.87
N SER A 68 -0.23 -17.06 3.43
CA SER A 68 -1.10 -17.86 4.30
C SER A 68 -1.54 -17.12 5.58
N VAL A 69 -0.68 -16.28 6.15
CA VAL A 69 -1.03 -15.48 7.32
C VAL A 69 -1.98 -14.36 6.94
N VAL A 70 -1.69 -13.62 5.87
CA VAL A 70 -2.59 -12.55 5.39
C VAL A 70 -3.96 -13.10 5.01
N ASP A 71 -4.03 -14.23 4.32
CA ASP A 71 -5.30 -14.86 3.92
C ASP A 71 -6.13 -15.38 5.12
N GLY A 72 -5.56 -15.41 6.33
CA GLY A 72 -6.26 -15.71 7.57
C GLY A 72 -7.18 -14.59 8.07
N PHE A 73 -6.89 -13.33 7.71
CA PHE A 73 -7.65 -12.16 8.17
C PHE A 73 -7.92 -11.11 7.08
N GLY A 74 -7.34 -11.27 5.89
CA GLY A 74 -7.43 -10.35 4.77
C GLY A 74 -7.37 -11.06 3.43
N THR A 75 -6.75 -10.43 2.43
CA THR A 75 -6.55 -11.04 1.11
C THR A 75 -5.15 -10.74 0.58
N PHE A 76 -4.39 -11.80 0.23
CA PHE A 76 -3.09 -11.67 -0.43
C PHE A 76 -3.20 -11.92 -1.92
N HIS A 77 -2.88 -10.91 -2.75
CA HIS A 77 -3.14 -10.91 -4.19
C HIS A 77 -1.94 -11.33 -5.08
N GLY A 78 -0.81 -11.74 -4.50
CA GLY A 78 0.40 -11.98 -5.29
C GLY A 78 1.06 -10.67 -5.74
N GLY A 79 1.68 -10.62 -6.93
CA GLY A 79 2.52 -9.48 -7.36
C GLY A 79 1.78 -8.31 -8.00
N PHE A 80 0.46 -8.42 -8.22
CA PHE A 80 -0.39 -7.38 -8.78
C PHE A 80 -1.85 -7.63 -8.37
N ALA A 81 -2.58 -6.54 -8.13
CA ALA A 81 -4.01 -6.60 -7.89
C ALA A 81 -4.76 -5.49 -8.62
N ARG A 82 -6.00 -5.77 -8.99
CA ARG A 82 -7.02 -4.76 -9.26
C ARG A 82 -8.04 -4.83 -8.12
N ILE A 83 -8.05 -3.81 -7.27
CA ILE A 83 -8.96 -3.70 -6.13
C ILE A 83 -9.98 -2.60 -6.42
N VAL A 84 -11.25 -2.86 -6.12
CA VAL A 84 -12.31 -1.87 -6.32
C VAL A 84 -12.85 -1.47 -4.96
N CYS A 85 -12.73 -0.18 -4.62
CA CYS A 85 -13.25 0.40 -3.41
C CYS A 85 -14.20 1.55 -3.78
N ASP A 86 -15.47 1.44 -3.41
CA ASP A 86 -16.49 2.47 -3.67
C ASP A 86 -16.55 2.93 -5.15
N GLY A 87 -16.40 1.97 -6.07
CA GLY A 87 -16.39 2.21 -7.52
C GLY A 87 -15.05 2.63 -8.11
N VAL A 88 -14.07 3.07 -7.30
CA VAL A 88 -12.71 3.41 -7.75
C VAL A 88 -11.90 2.14 -7.97
N ARG A 89 -11.28 2.03 -9.15
CA ARG A 89 -10.49 0.88 -9.59
C ARG A 89 -9.00 1.15 -9.35
N PHE A 90 -8.47 0.64 -8.26
CA PHE A 90 -7.05 0.74 -7.93
C PHE A 90 -6.26 -0.38 -8.60
N GLY A 91 -5.22 -0.03 -9.37
CA GLY A 91 -4.18 -0.96 -9.80
C GLY A 91 -3.06 -0.95 -8.77
N VAL A 92 -2.81 -2.09 -8.12
CA VAL A 92 -1.81 -2.18 -7.06
C VAL A 92 -0.62 -2.99 -7.52
N THR A 93 0.56 -2.39 -7.49
CA THR A 93 1.84 -3.03 -7.83
C THR A 93 2.91 -2.56 -6.86
N HIS A 94 3.91 -3.43 -6.58
CA HIS A 94 5.00 -2.96 -5.71
C HIS A 94 5.85 -1.85 -6.35
N GLY A 95 6.05 -1.91 -7.65
CA GLY A 95 6.77 -0.86 -8.36
C GLY A 95 8.23 -1.18 -8.69
N THR A 96 8.68 -2.42 -8.50
CA THR A 96 10.04 -2.90 -8.85
C THR A 96 10.42 -2.63 -10.31
N HIS A 97 9.45 -2.61 -11.21
CA HIS A 97 9.65 -2.35 -12.64
C HIS A 97 8.94 -1.07 -13.06
N GLU A 98 9.68 0.03 -13.21
CA GLU A 98 9.14 1.35 -13.55
C GLU A 98 8.30 1.35 -14.83
N ALA A 99 8.74 0.65 -15.88
CA ALA A 99 7.98 0.54 -17.13
C ALA A 99 6.57 -0.09 -16.94
N ARG A 100 6.39 -0.94 -15.91
CA ARG A 100 5.08 -1.46 -15.56
C ARG A 100 4.21 -0.39 -14.90
N VAL A 101 4.79 0.39 -13.99
CA VAL A 101 4.09 1.51 -13.33
C VAL A 101 3.63 2.52 -14.37
N GLU A 102 4.52 2.89 -15.29
CA GLU A 102 4.23 3.79 -16.40
C GLU A 102 3.07 3.26 -17.28
N ALA A 103 3.12 2.00 -17.67
CA ALA A 103 2.04 1.38 -18.46
C ALA A 103 0.69 1.40 -17.71
N LEU A 104 0.69 1.15 -16.39
CA LEU A 104 -0.51 1.22 -15.55
C LEU A 104 -1.03 2.64 -15.42
N ALA A 105 -0.14 3.64 -15.30
CA ALA A 105 -0.50 5.06 -15.22
C ALA A 105 -1.22 5.58 -16.47
N HIS A 106 -1.10 4.88 -17.61
CA HIS A 106 -1.79 5.19 -18.87
C HIS A 106 -3.01 4.27 -19.12
N SER A 107 -3.37 3.41 -18.18
CA SER A 107 -4.50 2.48 -18.31
C SER A 107 -5.85 3.21 -18.39
N THR A 108 -6.76 2.68 -19.21
CA THR A 108 -8.18 3.08 -19.25
C THR A 108 -9.06 2.21 -18.34
N ALA A 109 -8.49 1.11 -17.83
CA ALA A 109 -9.19 0.14 -17.00
C ALA A 109 -9.06 0.43 -15.49
N LEU A 110 -8.27 1.44 -15.12
CA LEU A 110 -7.98 1.86 -13.74
C LEU A 110 -8.30 3.35 -13.57
N ASP A 111 -8.47 3.75 -12.31
CA ASP A 111 -8.69 5.15 -11.92
C ASP A 111 -7.51 5.71 -11.11
N CYS A 112 -6.72 4.82 -10.48
CA CYS A 112 -5.54 5.16 -9.70
C CYS A 112 -4.57 3.97 -9.67
N VAL A 113 -3.27 4.25 -9.55
CA VAL A 113 -2.23 3.24 -9.27
C VAL A 113 -1.68 3.47 -7.88
N LEU A 114 -1.56 2.39 -7.09
CA LEU A 114 -0.88 2.36 -5.80
C LEU A 114 0.42 1.58 -5.94
N ARG A 115 1.50 2.13 -5.39
CA ARG A 115 2.84 1.51 -5.44
C ARG A 115 3.64 1.71 -4.17
N GLY A 116 4.79 1.06 -4.05
CA GLY A 116 5.85 1.26 -3.07
C GLY A 116 7.22 1.30 -3.73
N HIS A 117 8.19 0.62 -3.16
CA HIS A 117 9.53 0.31 -3.66
C HIS A 117 10.55 1.46 -3.62
N THR A 118 10.18 2.67 -3.91
CA THR A 118 11.14 3.80 -3.93
C THR A 118 11.38 4.40 -2.54
N HIS A 119 10.56 4.04 -1.55
CA HIS A 119 10.56 4.64 -0.21
C HIS A 119 10.39 6.17 -0.21
N GLN A 120 9.83 6.73 -1.26
CA GLN A 120 9.54 8.17 -1.41
C GLN A 120 8.03 8.35 -1.50
N HIS A 121 7.43 9.05 -0.53
CA HIS A 121 6.02 9.36 -0.61
C HIS A 121 5.72 10.42 -1.66
N GLY A 122 4.59 10.32 -2.30
CA GLY A 122 4.16 11.32 -3.28
C GLY A 122 3.06 10.83 -4.20
N THR A 123 2.50 11.79 -4.93
CA THR A 123 1.51 11.53 -5.99
C THR A 123 2.07 12.06 -7.30
N ASP A 124 2.26 11.15 -8.27
CA ASP A 124 2.64 11.51 -9.64
C ASP A 124 1.37 11.58 -10.50
N THR A 125 1.18 12.71 -11.17
CA THR A 125 0.06 12.98 -12.08
C THR A 125 0.49 13.19 -13.51
N SER A 126 1.71 12.80 -13.86
CA SER A 126 2.26 12.93 -15.23
C SER A 126 1.61 11.98 -16.23
N GLY A 127 1.05 10.86 -15.76
CA GLY A 127 0.30 9.91 -16.56
C GLY A 127 -1.16 10.31 -16.78
N ARG A 128 -1.95 9.38 -17.33
CA ARG A 128 -3.40 9.55 -17.51
C ARG A 128 -4.16 9.54 -16.17
N ILE A 129 -3.70 8.72 -15.22
CA ILE A 129 -4.29 8.55 -13.89
C ILE A 129 -3.19 8.74 -12.83
N PRO A 130 -3.54 9.15 -11.60
CA PRO A 130 -2.56 9.34 -10.56
C PRO A 130 -1.89 8.04 -10.14
N VAL A 131 -0.59 8.14 -9.80
CA VAL A 131 0.20 7.11 -9.15
C VAL A 131 0.54 7.59 -7.75
N ILE A 132 0.12 6.84 -6.74
CA ILE A 132 0.30 7.18 -5.32
C ILE A 132 1.31 6.20 -4.71
N ASN A 133 2.34 6.75 -4.08
CA ASN A 133 3.29 6.01 -3.26
C ASN A 133 3.18 6.52 -1.82
N PRO A 134 2.90 5.67 -0.82
CA PRO A 134 2.85 6.09 0.58
C PRO A 134 4.24 6.40 1.14
N GLY A 135 5.33 5.98 0.49
CA GLY A 135 6.68 5.91 1.05
C GLY A 135 6.94 4.55 1.69
N GLY A 136 7.91 4.49 2.58
CA GLY A 136 8.31 3.28 3.30
C GLY A 136 9.18 3.64 4.49
N VAL A 137 9.79 2.64 5.14
CA VAL A 137 10.80 2.90 6.16
C VAL A 137 12.00 3.65 5.57
N PRO A 138 12.71 4.48 6.35
CA PRO A 138 13.86 5.25 5.86
C PRO A 138 14.97 4.35 5.28
N ILE A 139 15.38 4.69 4.06
CA ILE A 139 16.57 4.11 3.40
C ILE A 139 17.36 5.20 2.69
N PRO A 140 18.65 5.01 2.36
CA PRO A 140 19.39 5.95 1.54
C PRO A 140 18.69 6.22 0.21
N GLY A 141 18.36 7.49 -0.06
CA GLY A 141 17.63 7.91 -1.27
C GLY A 141 16.11 7.87 -1.18
N GLY A 142 15.56 7.35 -0.08
CA GLY A 142 14.12 7.46 0.27
C GLY A 142 13.82 8.68 1.14
N ASP A 143 12.67 8.65 1.81
CA ASP A 143 12.28 9.67 2.79
C ASP A 143 13.05 9.51 4.11
N ASP A 144 13.13 10.59 4.88
CA ASP A 144 13.77 10.59 6.21
C ASP A 144 12.89 9.95 7.30
N ALA A 145 11.61 9.72 7.04
CA ALA A 145 10.64 9.10 7.93
C ALA A 145 9.71 8.16 7.16
N ALA A 146 9.20 7.13 7.84
CA ALA A 146 8.14 6.29 7.30
C ALA A 146 6.82 7.06 7.18
N HIS A 147 6.05 6.77 6.15
CA HIS A 147 4.76 7.42 5.90
C HIS A 147 3.68 6.40 5.55
N ILE A 148 2.44 6.81 5.77
CA ILE A 148 1.24 6.21 5.20
C ILE A 148 0.52 7.24 4.34
N ALA A 149 -0.34 6.78 3.45
CA ALA A 149 -1.29 7.64 2.73
C ALA A 149 -2.74 7.24 3.07
N VAL A 150 -3.62 8.22 3.13
CA VAL A 150 -5.08 8.01 3.17
C VAL A 150 -5.68 8.66 1.95
N VAL A 151 -6.36 7.86 1.13
CA VAL A 151 -6.98 8.27 -0.13
C VAL A 151 -8.49 8.34 0.06
N ASP A 152 -9.11 9.47 -0.28
CA ASP A 152 -10.56 9.59 -0.36
C ASP A 152 -11.03 9.11 -1.74
N THR A 153 -11.97 8.15 -1.79
CA THR A 153 -12.48 7.60 -3.06
C THR A 153 -13.37 8.58 -3.82
N ALA A 154 -13.89 9.62 -3.16
CA ALA A 154 -14.79 10.57 -3.79
C ALA A 154 -14.09 11.44 -4.85
N ASP A 155 -12.83 11.80 -4.62
CA ASP A 155 -12.07 12.72 -5.48
C ASP A 155 -10.59 12.37 -5.65
N LEU A 156 -10.14 11.25 -5.08
CA LEU A 156 -8.75 10.79 -5.03
C LEU A 156 -7.80 11.75 -4.29
N THR A 157 -8.33 12.60 -3.41
CA THR A 157 -7.49 13.41 -2.51
C THR A 157 -6.66 12.53 -1.61
N VAL A 158 -5.36 12.82 -1.50
CA VAL A 158 -4.39 12.04 -0.71
C VAL A 158 -3.88 12.85 0.47
N ARG A 159 -3.89 12.26 1.65
CA ARG A 159 -3.27 12.81 2.86
C ARG A 159 -2.15 11.89 3.32
N TYR A 160 -0.92 12.38 3.35
CA TYR A 160 0.24 11.68 3.89
C TYR A 160 0.40 11.96 5.38
N ARG A 161 0.83 10.96 6.15
CA ARG A 161 1.15 11.08 7.58
C ARG A 161 2.40 10.27 7.89
N SER A 162 3.31 10.85 8.67
CA SER A 162 4.47 10.11 9.19
C SER A 162 4.07 9.14 10.30
N CYS A 163 4.74 7.99 10.30
CA CYS A 163 4.63 6.95 11.33
C CYS A 163 5.68 7.14 12.42
#